data_2dfc4bb5d95cc6da41027bcfdea5b766
#
_entry.id   2dfc4bb5d95cc6da41027bcfdea5b766
#
_cell.length_a   1.000
_cell.length_b   1.000
_cell.length_c   1.000
_cell.angle_alpha   90.00
_cell.angle_beta   90.00
_cell.angle_gamma   90.00
#
_symmetry.space_group_name_H-M   'P 1'
#
loop_
_entity.id
_entity.type
_entity.pdbx_description
1 polymer ?
#
loop_
_entity_poly.entity_id
_entity_poly.type
_entity_poly.pdbx_seq_one_letter_code
_entity_poly.pdbx_strand_id
1 'polypeptide(L)'
;STPKPSSAASDVYKRQTLNDDERRETLIVTGTNDSRNALNEATHQALGLGGRGFEFKMLTRRDTTQAERRVAKYFIAGDIVQPERDYKAGNLRQGEMYRVIGALAGKPNDLVVEHMESKVRTTFNPARAAKLSVYEPVKAELSAGDWVRATRHNAALDLANGDRFEVLAVTPTTVTIGGNGRRITMNAATAPLHLDRAYASTSHSAQGLTCDRALINSESFSRTTQRDVYYVAISRARFHTEIYTENAAKLSGAVNRLEEKTAALDIGLESTRPWRPHKAPAAMDHHSK
;
A
#
# COMPACT_ATOMS: atom_id res chain seq x y z
N SER A 1 24.65 31.08 -0.08
CA SER A 1 23.46 30.60 0.59
C SER A 1 23.35 29.10 0.36
N THR A 2 23.49 28.32 1.41
CA THR A 2 23.25 26.87 1.38
C THR A 2 21.82 26.61 0.92
N PRO A 3 21.58 25.75 -0.08
CA PRO A 3 20.22 25.41 -0.48
C PRO A 3 19.51 24.82 0.73
N LYS A 4 18.31 25.34 1.01
CA LYS A 4 17.43 24.83 2.05
C LYS A 4 17.11 23.37 1.72
N PRO A 5 17.43 22.39 2.60
CA PRO A 5 17.14 21.01 2.29
C PRO A 5 15.65 20.85 2.01
N SER A 6 15.29 19.99 1.06
CA SER A 6 13.90 19.62 0.83
C SER A 6 13.32 19.03 2.13
N SER A 7 11.99 19.09 2.33
CA SER A 7 11.35 18.50 3.51
C SER A 7 11.77 17.04 3.71
N ALA A 8 11.84 16.27 2.63
CA ALA A 8 12.30 14.89 2.62
C ALA A 8 13.73 14.70 3.13
N ALA A 9 14.67 15.62 2.79
CA ALA A 9 16.03 15.55 3.30
C ALA A 9 16.10 15.83 4.82
N SER A 10 15.23 16.68 5.33
CA SER A 10 15.12 16.97 6.76
C SER A 10 14.61 15.78 7.57
N ASP A 11 13.60 15.05 7.07
CA ASP A 11 13.07 13.84 7.69
C ASP A 11 14.15 12.74 7.80
N VAL A 12 14.89 12.52 6.71
CA VAL A 12 15.97 11.54 6.65
C VAL A 12 17.11 11.92 7.61
N TYR A 13 17.52 13.19 7.61
CA TYR A 13 18.57 13.69 8.51
C TYR A 13 18.17 13.52 9.99
N LYS A 14 16.94 13.88 10.34
CA LYS A 14 16.46 13.70 11.72
C LYS A 14 16.50 12.24 12.15
N ARG A 15 16.07 11.33 11.27
CA ARG A 15 16.12 9.89 11.56
C ARG A 15 17.55 9.39 11.79
N GLN A 16 18.55 9.93 11.08
CA GLN A 16 19.95 9.57 11.28
C GLN A 16 20.48 9.95 12.67
N THR A 17 20.02 11.06 13.25
CA THR A 17 20.46 11.53 14.57
C THR A 17 19.89 10.72 15.73
N LEU A 18 18.91 9.84 15.48
CA LEU A 18 18.32 8.96 16.49
C LEU A 18 19.22 7.75 16.75
N ASN A 19 19.16 7.22 17.98
CA ASN A 19 19.76 5.93 18.29
C ASN A 19 18.97 4.77 17.66
N ASP A 20 19.49 3.54 17.73
CA ASP A 20 18.89 2.39 17.04
C ASP A 20 17.49 2.03 17.58
N ASP A 21 17.27 2.16 18.89
CA ASP A 21 15.95 1.87 19.48
C ASP A 21 14.94 2.94 19.08
N GLU A 22 15.31 4.21 19.11
CA GLU A 22 14.46 5.30 18.63
C GLU A 22 14.16 5.17 17.13
N ARG A 23 15.13 4.72 16.31
CA ARG A 23 14.91 4.46 14.88
C ARG A 23 13.87 3.37 14.63
N ARG A 24 13.90 2.32 15.45
CA ARG A 24 12.91 1.22 15.37
C ARG A 24 11.49 1.71 15.61
N GLU A 25 11.33 2.59 16.59
CA GLU A 25 10.04 3.16 16.98
C GLU A 25 9.68 4.46 16.25
N THR A 26 10.44 4.83 15.21
CA THR A 26 10.19 6.00 14.37
C THR A 26 9.63 5.59 13.01
N LEU A 27 8.52 6.20 12.60
CA LEU A 27 7.92 6.04 11.28
C LEU A 27 7.88 7.39 10.56
N ILE A 28 8.34 7.42 9.31
CA ILE A 28 8.11 8.56 8.42
C ILE A 28 6.75 8.35 7.73
N VAL A 29 5.86 9.35 7.80
CA VAL A 29 4.54 9.29 7.16
C VAL A 29 4.46 10.36 6.07
N THR A 30 4.04 9.96 4.88
CA THR A 30 3.90 10.86 3.72
C THR A 30 2.56 10.66 3.01
N GLY A 31 2.22 11.57 2.08
CA GLY A 31 0.95 11.55 1.37
C GLY A 31 0.94 10.66 0.13
N THR A 32 2.08 10.47 -0.54
CA THR A 32 2.15 9.81 -1.85
C THR A 32 3.08 8.59 -1.86
N ASN A 33 2.86 7.66 -2.80
CA ASN A 33 3.74 6.50 -2.97
C ASN A 33 5.12 6.91 -3.51
N ASP A 34 5.18 7.92 -4.36
CA ASP A 34 6.44 8.41 -4.91
C ASP A 34 7.32 8.99 -3.80
N SER A 35 6.75 9.83 -2.93
CA SER A 35 7.46 10.37 -1.77
C SER A 35 7.87 9.28 -0.79
N ARG A 36 7.02 8.26 -0.56
CA ARG A 36 7.37 7.09 0.25
C ARG A 36 8.58 6.36 -0.31
N ASN A 37 8.59 6.09 -1.62
CA ASN A 37 9.69 5.39 -2.27
C ASN A 37 10.98 6.18 -2.19
N ALA A 38 10.92 7.49 -2.47
CA ALA A 38 12.06 8.39 -2.37
C ALA A 38 12.62 8.48 -0.94
N LEU A 39 11.75 8.57 0.08
CA LEU A 39 12.13 8.60 1.48
C LEU A 39 12.74 7.27 1.96
N ASN A 40 12.19 6.15 1.53
CA ASN A 40 12.75 4.83 1.82
C ASN A 40 14.14 4.66 1.22
N GLU A 41 14.34 5.08 -0.04
CA GLU A 41 15.64 5.03 -0.70
C GLU A 41 16.65 5.98 -0.03
N ALA A 42 16.26 7.23 0.19
CA ALA A 42 17.14 8.22 0.83
C ALA A 42 17.54 7.78 2.25
N THR A 43 16.62 7.15 3.00
CA THR A 43 16.93 6.64 4.36
C THR A 43 17.92 5.47 4.30
N HIS A 44 17.72 4.54 3.36
CA HIS A 44 18.64 3.42 3.13
C HIS A 44 20.08 3.93 2.84
N GLN A 45 20.22 4.89 1.92
CA GLN A 45 21.51 5.51 1.60
C GLN A 45 22.11 6.24 2.79
N ALA A 46 21.29 7.00 3.51
CA ALA A 46 21.71 7.79 4.67
C ALA A 46 22.19 6.94 5.85
N LEU A 47 21.67 5.72 5.99
CA LEU A 47 22.14 4.74 6.98
C LEU A 47 23.43 4.03 6.54
N GLY A 48 23.98 4.38 5.38
CA GLY A 48 25.20 3.76 4.84
C GLY A 48 25.00 2.30 4.43
N LEU A 49 23.77 1.92 4.08
CA LEU A 49 23.41 0.56 3.66
C LEU A 49 23.55 0.37 2.15
N GLY A 50 23.51 1.45 1.37
CA GLY A 50 23.63 1.41 -0.08
C GLY A 50 24.95 0.81 -0.56
N GLY A 51 24.90 -0.04 -1.57
CA GLY A 51 26.05 -0.74 -2.15
C GLY A 51 26.60 -1.89 -1.30
N ARG A 52 25.93 -2.27 -0.22
CA ARG A 52 26.38 -3.31 0.73
C ARG A 52 25.56 -4.60 0.64
N GLY A 53 24.50 -4.60 -0.18
CA GLY A 53 23.57 -5.69 -0.30
C GLY A 53 23.43 -6.23 -1.72
N PHE A 54 22.25 -6.74 -2.03
CA PHE A 54 21.93 -7.26 -3.34
C PHE A 54 20.58 -6.70 -3.82
N GLU A 55 20.43 -6.56 -5.15
CA GLU A 55 19.17 -6.14 -5.77
C GLU A 55 18.18 -7.31 -5.80
N PHE A 56 16.98 -7.08 -5.27
CA PHE A 56 15.87 -8.03 -5.27
C PHE A 56 14.65 -7.47 -5.99
N LYS A 57 13.84 -8.36 -6.56
CA LYS A 57 12.49 -8.02 -7.02
C LYS A 57 11.54 -8.08 -5.83
N MET A 58 10.98 -6.96 -5.46
CA MET A 58 10.01 -6.84 -4.39
C MET A 58 8.62 -6.52 -4.95
N LEU A 59 7.59 -6.94 -4.24
CA LEU A 59 6.19 -6.68 -4.58
C LEU A 59 5.60 -5.68 -3.60
N THR A 60 5.56 -4.43 -4.03
CA THR A 60 4.88 -3.36 -3.30
C THR A 60 3.39 -3.37 -3.64
N ARG A 61 2.54 -3.36 -2.63
CA ARG A 61 1.09 -3.33 -2.85
C ARG A 61 0.67 -1.99 -3.45
N ARG A 62 -0.12 -2.03 -4.54
CA ARG A 62 -0.74 -0.83 -5.08
C ARG A 62 -1.89 -0.35 -4.18
N ASP A 63 -1.88 0.94 -3.89
CA ASP A 63 -2.99 1.61 -3.21
C ASP A 63 -4.12 1.86 -4.22
N THR A 64 -4.90 0.81 -4.51
CA THR A 64 -6.08 0.88 -5.36
C THR A 64 -7.33 0.61 -4.55
N THR A 65 -8.37 1.38 -4.79
CA THR A 65 -9.69 1.16 -4.21
C THR A 65 -10.34 -0.10 -4.80
N GLN A 66 -11.34 -0.62 -4.11
CA GLN A 66 -12.10 -1.77 -4.64
C GLN A 66 -12.80 -1.44 -5.96
N ALA A 67 -13.25 -0.19 -6.13
CA ALA A 67 -13.88 0.28 -7.37
C ALA A 67 -12.88 0.32 -8.53
N GLU A 68 -11.68 0.85 -8.32
CA GLU A 68 -10.62 0.90 -9.32
C GLU A 68 -10.19 -0.50 -9.76
N ARG A 69 -10.06 -1.45 -8.82
CA ARG A 69 -9.73 -2.85 -9.13
C ARG A 69 -10.77 -3.58 -9.97
N ARG A 70 -11.93 -2.99 -10.24
CA ARG A 70 -12.95 -3.53 -11.14
C ARG A 70 -12.81 -3.03 -12.59
N VAL A 71 -11.92 -2.10 -12.85
CA VAL A 71 -11.79 -1.44 -14.15
C VAL A 71 -10.38 -1.60 -14.69
N ALA A 72 -10.26 -2.22 -15.87
CA ALA A 72 -8.98 -2.58 -16.49
C ALA A 72 -8.01 -1.41 -16.67
N LYS A 73 -8.48 -0.18 -16.88
CA LYS A 73 -7.64 1.01 -17.07
C LYS A 73 -6.73 1.36 -15.89
N TYR A 74 -7.04 0.85 -14.69
CA TYR A 74 -6.22 1.09 -13.49
C TYR A 74 -5.12 0.04 -13.28
N PHE A 75 -5.06 -0.98 -14.14
CA PHE A 75 -3.97 -1.94 -14.14
C PHE A 75 -2.92 -1.49 -15.16
N ILE A 76 -1.67 -1.51 -14.74
CA ILE A 76 -0.54 -1.12 -15.59
C ILE A 76 0.14 -2.40 -16.09
N ALA A 77 0.61 -2.39 -17.34
CA ALA A 77 1.40 -3.49 -17.88
C ALA A 77 2.64 -3.70 -17.00
N GLY A 78 2.88 -4.95 -16.60
CA GLY A 78 3.92 -5.31 -15.65
C GLY A 78 3.44 -5.50 -14.20
N ASP A 79 2.27 -4.99 -13.82
CA ASP A 79 1.69 -5.25 -12.50
C ASP A 79 1.55 -6.77 -12.27
N ILE A 80 1.65 -7.18 -11.02
CA ILE A 80 1.39 -8.55 -10.60
C ILE A 80 0.02 -8.60 -9.92
N VAL A 81 -0.86 -9.41 -10.48
CA VAL A 81 -2.19 -9.70 -9.91
C VAL A 81 -2.13 -11.03 -9.18
N GLN A 82 -2.68 -11.08 -7.98
CA GLN A 82 -2.76 -12.28 -7.17
C GLN A 82 -4.21 -12.46 -6.69
N PRO A 83 -4.92 -13.49 -7.19
CA PRO A 83 -6.28 -13.79 -6.76
C PRO A 83 -6.33 -14.24 -5.30
N GLU A 84 -7.30 -13.73 -4.54
CA GLU A 84 -7.56 -14.16 -3.16
C GLU A 84 -8.52 -15.36 -3.10
N ARG A 85 -9.01 -15.83 -4.23
CA ARG A 85 -9.81 -17.03 -4.44
C ARG A 85 -9.72 -17.48 -5.90
N ASP A 86 -10.17 -18.71 -6.18
CA ASP A 86 -10.26 -19.21 -7.55
C ASP A 86 -11.32 -18.48 -8.38
N TYR A 87 -10.99 -18.19 -9.64
CA TYR A 87 -11.91 -17.64 -10.63
C TYR A 87 -11.90 -18.51 -11.89
N LYS A 88 -12.93 -19.39 -12.01
CA LYS A 88 -13.08 -20.31 -13.15
C LYS A 88 -13.14 -19.58 -14.49
N ALA A 89 -13.86 -18.46 -14.56
CA ALA A 89 -14.04 -17.63 -15.78
C ALA A 89 -12.78 -16.88 -16.20
N GLY A 90 -11.63 -17.21 -15.84
CA GLY A 90 -10.35 -16.59 -16.23
C GLY A 90 -9.21 -17.54 -15.93
N ASN A 91 -9.52 -18.74 -15.46
CA ASN A 91 -8.54 -19.74 -15.03
C ASN A 91 -7.50 -19.15 -14.07
N LEU A 92 -7.96 -18.27 -13.15
CA LEU A 92 -7.11 -17.67 -12.12
C LEU A 92 -7.24 -18.48 -10.83
N ARG A 93 -6.11 -18.95 -10.30
CA ARG A 93 -6.07 -19.74 -9.07
C ARG A 93 -5.66 -18.90 -7.88
N GLN A 94 -6.24 -19.21 -6.74
CA GLN A 94 -5.92 -18.53 -5.48
C GLN A 94 -4.42 -18.60 -5.17
N GLY A 95 -3.84 -17.46 -4.84
CA GLY A 95 -2.44 -17.37 -4.41
C GLY A 95 -1.41 -17.41 -5.53
N GLU A 96 -1.77 -17.80 -6.76
CA GLU A 96 -0.86 -17.76 -7.90
C GLU A 96 -0.64 -16.33 -8.41
N MET A 97 0.51 -16.08 -9.02
CA MET A 97 0.90 -14.77 -9.50
C MET A 97 0.77 -14.67 -11.02
N TYR A 98 0.12 -13.59 -11.47
CA TYR A 98 -0.13 -13.31 -12.88
C TYR A 98 0.38 -11.91 -13.21
N ARG A 99 1.22 -11.81 -14.25
CA ARG A 99 1.70 -10.52 -14.76
C ARG A 99 0.67 -9.92 -15.71
N VAL A 100 0.29 -8.68 -15.51
CA VAL A 100 -0.55 -7.92 -16.44
C VAL A 100 0.23 -7.62 -17.73
N ILE A 101 -0.33 -8.03 -18.86
CA ILE A 101 0.22 -7.72 -20.18
C ILE A 101 -0.46 -6.45 -20.73
N GLY A 102 -1.77 -6.30 -20.53
CA GLY A 102 -2.54 -5.14 -20.97
C GLY A 102 -4.02 -5.46 -21.15
N ALA A 103 -4.77 -4.49 -21.65
CA ALA A 103 -6.17 -4.68 -22.01
C ALA A 103 -6.30 -5.51 -23.29
N LEU A 104 -7.37 -6.32 -23.38
CA LEU A 104 -7.65 -7.10 -24.58
C LEU A 104 -8.21 -6.18 -25.69
N ALA A 105 -7.66 -6.28 -26.89
CA ALA A 105 -8.17 -5.54 -28.05
C ALA A 105 -9.67 -5.84 -28.30
N GLY A 106 -10.47 -4.78 -28.50
CA GLY A 106 -11.91 -4.90 -28.70
C GLY A 106 -12.75 -5.17 -27.43
N LYS A 107 -12.12 -5.39 -26.29
CA LYS A 107 -12.79 -5.59 -24.98
C LYS A 107 -12.09 -4.75 -23.89
N PRO A 108 -12.40 -3.47 -23.77
CA PRO A 108 -11.60 -2.53 -22.97
C PRO A 108 -11.55 -2.83 -21.47
N ASN A 109 -12.48 -3.65 -20.95
CA ASN A 109 -12.45 -4.08 -19.54
C ASN A 109 -11.96 -5.52 -19.34
N ASP A 110 -11.48 -6.20 -20.38
CA ASP A 110 -10.84 -7.50 -20.24
C ASP A 110 -9.32 -7.34 -20.23
N LEU A 111 -8.64 -7.95 -19.26
CA LEU A 111 -7.19 -7.94 -19.11
C LEU A 111 -6.59 -9.25 -19.61
N VAL A 112 -5.51 -9.14 -20.34
CA VAL A 112 -4.61 -10.26 -20.65
C VAL A 112 -3.55 -10.33 -19.56
N VAL A 113 -3.41 -11.48 -18.94
CA VAL A 113 -2.38 -11.74 -17.91
C VAL A 113 -1.60 -13.01 -18.27
N GLU A 114 -0.37 -13.07 -17.81
CA GLU A 114 0.54 -14.19 -17.99
C GLU A 114 0.89 -14.81 -16.64
N HIS A 115 0.64 -16.08 -16.47
CA HIS A 115 1.02 -16.80 -15.25
C HIS A 115 2.54 -16.80 -15.08
N MET A 116 3.04 -16.46 -13.89
CA MET A 116 4.46 -16.19 -13.66
C MET A 116 5.34 -17.43 -13.84
N GLU A 117 4.88 -18.61 -13.48
CA GLU A 117 5.63 -19.86 -13.59
C GLU A 117 5.44 -20.51 -14.97
N SER A 118 4.18 -20.86 -15.33
CA SER A 118 3.90 -21.62 -16.57
C SER A 118 3.97 -20.79 -17.84
N LYS A 119 4.02 -19.45 -17.75
CA LYS A 119 3.98 -18.50 -18.88
C LYS A 119 2.71 -18.57 -19.73
N VAL A 120 1.71 -19.31 -19.28
CA VAL A 120 0.42 -19.39 -19.95
C VAL A 120 -0.31 -18.07 -19.82
N ARG A 121 -0.82 -17.57 -20.95
CA ARG A 121 -1.65 -16.36 -20.99
C ARG A 121 -3.11 -16.73 -20.86
N THR A 122 -3.81 -15.93 -20.07
CA THR A 122 -5.25 -16.02 -19.91
C THR A 122 -5.87 -14.63 -19.91
N THR A 123 -7.19 -14.58 -20.07
CA THR A 123 -7.95 -13.32 -20.08
C THR A 123 -9.02 -13.35 -19.03
N PHE A 124 -9.19 -12.26 -18.30
CA PHE A 124 -10.28 -12.11 -17.35
C PHE A 124 -10.82 -10.69 -17.31
N ASN A 125 -12.07 -10.55 -16.84
CA ASN A 125 -12.69 -9.26 -16.61
C ASN A 125 -12.57 -8.88 -15.13
N PRO A 126 -11.88 -7.77 -14.78
CA PRO A 126 -11.70 -7.35 -13.39
C PRO A 126 -13.02 -7.09 -12.64
N ALA A 127 -14.08 -6.67 -13.33
CA ALA A 127 -15.37 -6.45 -12.69
C ALA A 127 -15.99 -7.74 -12.12
N ARG A 128 -15.59 -8.90 -12.66
CA ARG A 128 -16.04 -10.24 -12.23
C ARG A 128 -15.06 -10.89 -11.25
N ALA A 129 -13.89 -10.29 -11.02
CA ALA A 129 -12.83 -10.78 -10.14
C ALA A 129 -12.58 -9.79 -8.99
N ALA A 130 -13.57 -9.62 -8.11
CA ALA A 130 -13.56 -8.55 -7.11
C ALA A 130 -12.51 -8.69 -5.99
N LYS A 131 -12.01 -9.92 -5.74
CA LYS A 131 -11.00 -10.18 -4.69
C LYS A 131 -9.64 -10.45 -5.33
N LEU A 132 -8.98 -9.37 -5.72
CA LEU A 132 -7.62 -9.37 -6.27
C LEU A 132 -6.72 -8.49 -5.43
N SER A 133 -5.51 -8.94 -5.15
CA SER A 133 -4.41 -8.08 -4.74
C SER A 133 -3.58 -7.69 -5.95
N VAL A 134 -3.22 -6.42 -6.04
CA VAL A 134 -2.43 -5.88 -7.14
C VAL A 134 -1.12 -5.35 -6.57
N TYR A 135 -0.02 -5.75 -7.16
CA TYR A 135 1.33 -5.39 -6.75
C TYR A 135 2.10 -4.76 -7.91
N GLU A 136 2.91 -3.78 -7.59
CA GLU A 136 3.94 -3.23 -8.45
C GLU A 136 5.25 -3.96 -8.18
N PRO A 137 5.87 -4.60 -9.18
CA PRO A 137 7.20 -5.16 -9.02
C PRO A 137 8.24 -4.03 -9.04
N VAL A 138 8.94 -3.86 -7.94
CA VAL A 138 10.02 -2.89 -7.78
C VAL A 138 11.33 -3.64 -7.60
N LYS A 139 12.41 -3.16 -8.23
CA LYS A 139 13.76 -3.60 -7.93
C LYS A 139 14.34 -2.66 -6.89
N ALA A 140 14.82 -3.22 -5.80
CA ALA A 140 15.49 -2.46 -4.77
C ALA A 140 16.58 -3.29 -4.10
N GLU A 141 17.64 -2.61 -3.70
CA GLU A 141 18.69 -3.20 -2.89
C GLU A 141 18.17 -3.45 -1.48
N LEU A 142 18.51 -4.61 -0.92
CA LEU A 142 18.38 -4.88 0.51
C LEU A 142 19.76 -5.26 1.07
N SER A 143 20.08 -4.68 2.23
CA SER A 143 21.31 -4.91 2.97
C SER A 143 21.00 -5.40 4.37
N ALA A 144 21.90 -6.11 5.01
CA ALA A 144 21.77 -6.42 6.43
C ALA A 144 21.69 -5.11 7.25
N GLY A 145 20.72 -5.02 8.15
CA GLY A 145 20.36 -3.81 8.89
C GLY A 145 19.22 -3.00 8.28
N ASP A 146 18.75 -3.33 7.06
CA ASP A 146 17.52 -2.72 6.52
C ASP A 146 16.31 -3.09 7.35
N TRP A 147 15.34 -2.17 7.38
CA TRP A 147 14.00 -2.45 7.90
C TRP A 147 13.03 -2.67 6.74
N VAL A 148 12.33 -3.81 6.81
CA VAL A 148 11.34 -4.22 5.81
C VAL A 148 10.00 -4.55 6.48
N ARG A 149 8.93 -4.47 5.71
CA ARG A 149 7.60 -4.93 6.10
C ARG A 149 7.08 -5.98 5.13
N ALA A 150 6.32 -6.94 5.64
CA ALA A 150 5.59 -7.87 4.82
C ALA A 150 4.42 -7.14 4.12
N THR A 151 4.28 -7.30 2.81
CA THR A 151 3.19 -6.70 2.02
C THR A 151 2.02 -7.66 1.81
N ARG A 152 2.14 -8.89 2.33
CA ARG A 152 1.13 -9.94 2.24
C ARG A 152 1.17 -10.88 3.43
N HIS A 153 0.00 -11.39 3.81
CA HIS A 153 -0.09 -12.53 4.73
C HIS A 153 0.44 -13.81 4.07
N ASN A 154 1.31 -14.53 4.77
CA ASN A 154 1.84 -15.82 4.37
C ASN A 154 1.87 -16.76 5.59
N ALA A 155 0.87 -17.65 5.66
CA ALA A 155 0.74 -18.58 6.78
C ALA A 155 1.89 -19.59 6.88
N ALA A 156 2.49 -19.99 5.75
CA ALA A 156 3.61 -20.94 5.74
C ALA A 156 4.89 -20.35 6.34
N LEU A 157 5.05 -19.02 6.27
CA LEU A 157 6.17 -18.27 6.84
C LEU A 157 5.79 -17.55 8.14
N ASP A 158 4.58 -17.73 8.63
CA ASP A 158 4.03 -16.99 9.78
C ASP A 158 4.22 -15.47 9.66
N LEU A 159 3.88 -14.92 8.47
CA LEU A 159 3.96 -13.51 8.16
C LEU A 159 2.55 -12.91 8.09
N ALA A 160 2.27 -11.89 8.89
CA ALA A 160 1.09 -11.06 8.71
C ALA A 160 1.42 -9.85 7.81
N ASN A 161 0.42 -9.40 7.04
CA ASN A 161 0.56 -8.18 6.26
C ASN A 161 0.81 -6.98 7.19
N GLY A 162 1.88 -6.24 6.94
CA GLY A 162 2.29 -5.10 7.75
C GLY A 162 3.33 -5.42 8.83
N ASP A 163 3.59 -6.70 9.13
CA ASP A 163 4.67 -7.10 10.06
C ASP A 163 6.00 -6.49 9.64
N ARG A 164 6.74 -5.92 10.59
CA ARG A 164 8.04 -5.27 10.39
C ARG A 164 9.16 -6.15 10.90
N PHE A 165 10.23 -6.22 10.12
CA PHE A 165 11.41 -7.04 10.40
C PHE A 165 12.69 -6.28 10.05
N GLU A 166 13.78 -6.65 10.72
CA GLU A 166 15.12 -6.29 10.32
C GLU A 166 15.67 -7.34 9.34
N VAL A 167 16.37 -6.89 8.31
CA VAL A 167 17.13 -7.78 7.42
C VAL A 167 18.39 -8.20 8.14
N LEU A 168 18.49 -9.46 8.52
CA LEU A 168 19.63 -10.01 9.26
C LEU A 168 20.78 -10.43 8.34
N ALA A 169 20.45 -10.95 7.16
CA ALA A 169 21.46 -11.38 6.17
C ALA A 169 20.84 -11.40 4.77
N VAL A 170 21.70 -11.13 3.76
CA VAL A 170 21.35 -11.23 2.36
C VAL A 170 22.42 -12.01 1.60
N THR A 171 22.01 -12.79 0.61
CA THR A 171 22.86 -13.41 -0.42
C THR A 171 22.24 -13.07 -1.78
N PRO A 172 22.88 -13.35 -2.92
CA PRO A 172 22.28 -13.08 -4.23
C PRO A 172 20.90 -13.75 -4.46
N THR A 173 20.59 -14.79 -3.69
CA THR A 173 19.38 -15.61 -3.89
C THR A 173 18.48 -15.70 -2.66
N THR A 174 18.92 -15.21 -1.51
CA THR A 174 18.14 -15.34 -0.27
C THR A 174 18.14 -14.04 0.54
N VAL A 175 17.04 -13.81 1.25
CA VAL A 175 16.90 -12.75 2.26
C VAL A 175 16.47 -13.39 3.57
N THR A 176 17.22 -13.15 4.65
CA THR A 176 16.87 -13.57 6.00
C THR A 176 16.43 -12.35 6.80
N ILE A 177 15.22 -12.40 7.31
CA ILE A 177 14.63 -11.34 8.15
C ILE A 177 14.43 -11.84 9.57
N GLY A 178 14.46 -10.92 10.53
CA GLY A 178 14.26 -11.23 11.95
C GLY A 178 13.48 -10.16 12.68
N GLY A 179 12.72 -10.58 13.71
CA GLY A 179 11.93 -9.70 14.56
C GLY A 179 10.89 -10.49 15.37
N ASN A 180 10.52 -9.95 16.53
CA ASN A 180 9.54 -10.58 17.43
C ASN A 180 9.88 -12.05 17.79
N GLY A 181 11.16 -12.35 18.00
CA GLY A 181 11.64 -13.71 18.28
C GLY A 181 11.64 -14.68 17.09
N ARG A 182 11.30 -14.21 15.88
CA ARG A 182 11.25 -15.00 14.65
C ARG A 182 12.46 -14.74 13.76
N ARG A 183 12.87 -15.77 13.03
CA ARG A 183 13.89 -15.69 11.97
C ARG A 183 13.39 -16.45 10.76
N ILE A 184 13.26 -15.75 9.63
CA ILE A 184 12.64 -16.26 8.41
C ILE A 184 13.59 -16.06 7.25
N THR A 185 13.90 -17.13 6.52
CA THR A 185 14.71 -17.05 5.29
C THR A 185 13.81 -17.29 4.08
N MET A 186 13.86 -16.37 3.12
CA MET A 186 13.08 -16.39 1.89
C MET A 186 14.01 -16.58 0.69
N ASN A 187 13.58 -17.42 -0.27
CA ASN A 187 14.28 -17.60 -1.54
C ASN A 187 13.78 -16.55 -2.55
N ALA A 188 14.68 -15.64 -2.94
CA ALA A 188 14.40 -14.56 -3.90
C ALA A 188 14.73 -14.94 -5.35
N ALA A 189 15.36 -16.11 -5.59
CA ALA A 189 15.70 -16.57 -6.93
C ALA A 189 14.48 -17.10 -7.69
N THR A 190 13.51 -17.68 -6.99
CA THR A 190 12.36 -18.36 -7.60
C THR A 190 11.16 -17.45 -7.78
N ALA A 191 10.95 -16.48 -6.88
CA ALA A 191 9.80 -15.57 -6.91
C ALA A 191 10.16 -14.20 -6.34
N PRO A 192 9.46 -13.14 -6.76
CA PRO A 192 9.58 -11.83 -6.13
C PRO A 192 9.15 -11.88 -4.66
N LEU A 193 9.79 -11.07 -3.83
CA LEU A 193 9.52 -11.02 -2.40
C LEU A 193 8.32 -10.12 -2.09
N HIS A 194 7.39 -10.59 -1.28
CA HIS A 194 6.33 -9.78 -0.69
C HIS A 194 6.87 -8.93 0.47
N LEU A 195 7.85 -8.10 0.17
CA LEU A 195 8.50 -7.17 1.08
C LEU A 195 8.49 -5.76 0.51
N ASP A 196 8.58 -4.78 1.40
CA ASP A 196 8.79 -3.37 1.09
C ASP A 196 9.68 -2.78 2.19
N ARG A 197 10.48 -1.74 1.90
CA ARG A 197 11.22 -1.03 2.96
C ARG A 197 10.24 -0.37 3.92
N ALA A 198 10.59 -0.34 5.20
CA ALA A 198 9.69 0.05 6.28
C ALA A 198 10.10 1.34 7.01
N TYR A 199 10.91 2.20 6.40
CA TYR A 199 11.29 3.49 6.97
C TYR A 199 10.18 4.53 6.84
N ALA A 200 9.54 4.57 5.65
CA ALA A 200 8.43 5.45 5.35
C ALA A 200 7.18 4.68 4.92
N SER A 201 6.02 5.25 5.22
CA SER A 201 4.69 4.72 4.85
C SER A 201 3.79 5.83 4.36
N THR A 202 2.86 5.53 3.47
CA THR A 202 1.78 6.49 3.17
C THR A 202 0.82 6.57 4.35
N SER A 203 0.13 7.70 4.51
CA SER A 203 -0.88 7.86 5.57
C SER A 203 -1.94 6.77 5.53
N HIS A 204 -2.34 6.34 4.34
CA HIS A 204 -3.29 5.24 4.17
C HIS A 204 -2.71 3.90 4.64
N SER A 205 -1.48 3.57 4.25
CA SER A 205 -0.80 2.33 4.67
C SER A 205 -0.36 2.35 6.14
N ALA A 206 -0.20 3.54 6.73
CA ALA A 206 0.09 3.71 8.14
C ALA A 206 -1.14 3.53 9.03
N GLN A 207 -2.35 3.47 8.46
CA GLN A 207 -3.58 3.29 9.22
C GLN A 207 -3.53 1.94 9.97
N GLY A 208 -3.72 2.00 11.29
CA GLY A 208 -3.59 0.85 12.19
C GLY A 208 -2.19 0.61 12.74
N LEU A 209 -1.15 1.25 12.22
CA LEU A 209 0.18 1.23 12.81
C LEU A 209 0.24 2.18 14.01
N THR A 210 1.10 1.87 14.97
CA THR A 210 1.43 2.74 16.11
C THR A 210 2.95 2.77 16.24
N CYS A 211 3.49 3.96 16.50
CA CYS A 211 4.92 4.19 16.73
C CYS A 211 5.11 5.17 17.87
N ASP A 212 6.29 5.24 18.43
CA ASP A 212 6.57 6.21 19.49
C ASP A 212 6.78 7.60 18.90
N ARG A 213 7.38 7.68 17.72
CA ARG A 213 7.70 8.92 17.03
C ARG A 213 7.24 8.88 15.58
N ALA A 214 6.51 9.91 15.13
CA ALA A 214 6.15 10.10 13.74
C ALA A 214 6.83 11.35 13.16
N LEU A 215 7.50 11.18 12.04
CA LEU A 215 8.01 12.28 11.21
C LEU A 215 7.07 12.40 10.01
N ILE A 216 6.37 13.53 9.90
CA ILE A 216 5.34 13.72 8.88
C ILE A 216 5.91 14.59 7.76
N ASN A 217 6.12 13.98 6.58
CA ASN A 217 6.45 14.70 5.36
C ASN A 217 5.15 15.20 4.70
N SER A 218 4.84 16.47 4.89
CA SER A 218 3.61 17.10 4.41
C SER A 218 3.91 18.04 3.25
N GLU A 219 3.60 17.58 2.04
CA GLU A 219 3.76 18.34 0.80
C GLU A 219 2.59 19.30 0.62
N SER A 220 2.80 20.61 0.78
CA SER A 220 1.74 21.62 0.75
C SER A 220 1.01 21.72 -0.59
N PHE A 221 1.63 21.27 -1.69
CA PHE A 221 1.06 21.23 -3.03
C PHE A 221 0.27 19.95 -3.33
N SER A 222 0.45 18.90 -2.53
CA SER A 222 -0.20 17.60 -2.78
C SER A 222 -1.69 17.64 -2.44
N ARG A 223 -2.51 16.99 -3.26
CA ARG A 223 -3.93 16.75 -2.97
C ARG A 223 -4.14 15.82 -1.77
N THR A 224 -3.14 15.02 -1.44
CA THR A 224 -3.19 14.11 -0.28
C THR A 224 -2.92 14.82 1.05
N THR A 225 -2.49 16.08 1.04
CA THR A 225 -2.39 16.93 2.24
C THR A 225 -3.76 17.50 2.58
N GLN A 226 -4.63 16.66 3.10
CA GLN A 226 -5.99 16.96 3.53
C GLN A 226 -6.11 16.72 5.03
N ARG A 227 -7.15 17.31 5.65
CA ARG A 227 -7.39 17.24 7.08
C ARG A 227 -7.40 15.82 7.62
N ASP A 228 -8.12 14.92 6.97
CA ASP A 228 -8.25 13.52 7.42
C ASP A 228 -6.93 12.77 7.35
N VAL A 229 -6.20 12.96 6.24
CA VAL A 229 -4.88 12.33 6.01
C VAL A 229 -3.86 12.85 7.03
N TYR A 230 -3.88 14.15 7.30
CA TYR A 230 -3.02 14.79 8.26
C TYR A 230 -3.31 14.31 9.70
N TYR A 231 -4.60 14.22 10.06
CA TYR A 231 -5.03 13.70 11.36
C TYR A 231 -4.60 12.23 11.55
N VAL A 232 -4.79 11.39 10.52
CA VAL A 232 -4.32 10.00 10.55
C VAL A 232 -2.82 9.93 10.79
N ALA A 233 -2.03 10.77 10.14
CA ALA A 233 -0.57 10.78 10.29
C ALA A 233 -0.15 11.16 11.73
N ILE A 234 -0.72 12.22 12.29
CA ILE A 234 -0.43 12.68 13.66
C ILE A 234 -0.83 11.61 14.69
N SER A 235 -1.99 10.97 14.49
CA SER A 235 -2.52 9.96 15.42
C SER A 235 -1.72 8.65 15.46
N ARG A 236 -0.64 8.53 14.67
CA ARG A 236 0.25 7.34 14.69
C ARG A 236 1.25 7.36 15.83
N ALA A 237 1.67 8.56 16.25
CA ALA A 237 2.67 8.71 17.30
C ALA A 237 2.05 8.63 18.70
N ARG A 238 2.72 7.92 19.62
CA ARG A 238 2.38 7.89 21.04
C ARG A 238 2.94 9.10 21.78
N PHE A 239 4.16 9.51 21.45
CA PHE A 239 4.90 10.46 22.29
C PHE A 239 5.37 11.69 21.53
N HIS A 240 5.78 11.55 20.25
CA HIS A 240 6.41 12.66 19.55
C HIS A 240 6.03 12.71 18.07
N THR A 241 5.69 13.92 17.61
CA THR A 241 5.38 14.18 16.20
C THR A 241 6.13 15.40 15.75
N GLU A 242 6.87 15.26 14.64
CA GLU A 242 7.51 16.39 13.94
C GLU A 242 6.93 16.48 12.52
N ILE A 243 6.70 17.70 12.04
CA ILE A 243 6.11 17.96 10.74
C ILE A 243 7.13 18.69 9.88
N TYR A 244 7.41 18.16 8.72
CA TYR A 244 8.29 18.71 7.72
C TYR A 244 7.48 19.11 6.49
N THR A 245 7.67 20.33 6.02
CA THR A 245 6.99 20.86 4.84
C THR A 245 7.90 21.85 4.12
N GLU A 246 7.78 21.89 2.81
CA GLU A 246 8.50 22.86 1.97
C GLU A 246 7.97 24.30 2.15
N ASN A 247 6.72 24.45 2.61
CA ASN A 247 6.08 25.76 2.81
C ASN A 247 5.09 25.78 3.97
N ALA A 248 5.58 26.19 5.15
CA ALA A 248 4.77 26.26 6.36
C ALA A 248 3.58 27.22 6.23
N ALA A 249 3.72 28.32 5.49
CA ALA A 249 2.63 29.30 5.32
C ALA A 249 1.46 28.73 4.49
N LYS A 250 1.76 27.84 3.55
CA LYS A 250 0.72 27.18 2.73
C LYS A 250 0.13 25.94 3.40
N LEU A 251 0.82 25.37 4.40
CA LEU A 251 0.40 24.14 5.05
C LEU A 251 -0.96 24.27 5.72
N SER A 252 -1.23 25.37 6.42
CA SER A 252 -2.51 25.60 7.09
C SER A 252 -3.69 25.59 6.12
N GLY A 253 -3.55 26.24 4.96
CA GLY A 253 -4.55 26.20 3.89
C GLY A 253 -4.70 24.83 3.24
N ALA A 254 -3.61 24.05 3.13
CA ALA A 254 -3.64 22.71 2.58
C ALA A 254 -4.35 21.73 3.52
N VAL A 255 -4.04 21.78 4.83
CA VAL A 255 -4.64 20.92 5.85
C VAL A 255 -6.12 21.23 6.07
N ASN A 256 -6.55 22.49 5.87
CA ASN A 256 -7.96 22.86 6.01
C ASN A 256 -8.85 22.47 4.83
N ARG A 257 -8.28 21.92 3.75
CA ARG A 257 -9.09 21.38 2.65
C ARG A 257 -9.91 20.18 3.14
N LEU A 258 -11.23 20.32 3.09
CA LEU A 258 -12.17 19.24 3.30
C LEU A 258 -12.51 18.65 1.93
N GLU A 259 -12.27 17.39 1.72
CA GLU A 259 -12.96 16.64 0.67
C GLU A 259 -14.26 16.10 1.28
N GLU A 260 -15.41 16.64 0.88
CA GLU A 260 -16.69 16.00 1.15
C GLU A 260 -16.69 14.66 0.39
N LYS A 261 -16.53 13.58 1.14
CA LYS A 261 -16.80 12.24 0.63
C LYS A 261 -18.30 12.13 0.46
N THR A 262 -18.82 12.45 -0.71
CA THR A 262 -20.20 12.17 -1.08
C THR A 262 -20.40 10.66 -0.98
N ALA A 263 -21.26 10.19 -0.08
CA ALA A 263 -21.63 8.80 -0.02
C ALA A 263 -22.36 8.45 -1.34
N ALA A 264 -22.17 7.23 -1.82
CA ALA A 264 -22.84 6.77 -3.06
C ALA A 264 -24.38 6.90 -3.00
N LEU A 265 -24.93 7.05 -1.80
CA LEU A 265 -26.33 7.37 -1.53
C LEU A 265 -26.71 8.83 -1.85
N ASP A 266 -25.74 9.77 -1.81
CA ASP A 266 -26.01 11.19 -2.04
C ASP A 266 -26.04 11.54 -3.53
N ILE A 267 -25.52 10.69 -4.41
CA ILE A 267 -25.48 10.88 -5.86
C ILE A 267 -26.85 10.60 -6.52
N GLY A 268 -27.82 10.11 -5.77
CA GLY A 268 -29.13 9.68 -6.27
C GLY A 268 -30.35 10.46 -5.78
N LEU A 269 -30.18 11.50 -4.96
CA LEU A 269 -31.30 12.18 -4.31
C LEU A 269 -31.96 13.32 -5.11
N GLU A 270 -31.57 13.53 -6.37
CA GLU A 270 -32.37 14.34 -7.32
C GLU A 270 -33.44 13.53 -8.09
N SER A 271 -33.79 12.32 -7.67
CA SER A 271 -34.96 11.66 -8.23
C SER A 271 -36.21 12.09 -7.47
N THR A 272 -36.98 12.98 -8.06
CA THR A 272 -38.29 13.46 -7.66
C THR A 272 -39.41 12.36 -7.66
N ARG A 273 -39.12 11.18 -7.18
CA ARG A 273 -40.15 10.15 -6.96
C ARG A 273 -40.41 10.03 -5.45
N PRO A 274 -41.58 10.46 -4.97
CA PRO A 274 -41.95 10.26 -3.57
C PRO A 274 -41.97 8.77 -3.25
N TRP A 275 -41.29 8.39 -2.18
CA TRP A 275 -41.33 7.05 -1.64
C TRP A 275 -42.77 6.59 -1.41
N ARG A 276 -43.20 5.49 -1.99
CA ARG A 276 -44.49 4.85 -1.72
C ARG A 276 -44.24 3.66 -0.79
N PRO A 277 -44.82 3.66 0.43
CA PRO A 277 -44.69 2.50 1.31
C PRO A 277 -45.34 1.28 0.66
N HIS A 278 -44.66 0.13 0.70
CA HIS A 278 -45.26 -1.14 0.33
C HIS A 278 -46.51 -1.39 1.17
N LYS A 279 -47.66 -1.64 0.51
CA LYS A 279 -48.87 -2.11 1.20
C LYS A 279 -48.54 -3.41 1.93
N ALA A 280 -48.77 -3.42 3.24
CA ALA A 280 -48.74 -4.65 4.01
C ALA A 280 -49.71 -5.68 3.40
N PRO A 281 -49.38 -6.98 3.36
CA PRO A 281 -50.35 -8.00 2.92
C PRO A 281 -51.55 -7.99 3.86
N ALA A 282 -52.73 -8.06 3.27
CA ALA A 282 -54.01 -8.10 3.99
C ALA A 282 -54.01 -9.32 4.94
N ALA A 283 -54.41 -9.10 6.20
CA ALA A 283 -54.62 -10.16 7.17
C ALA A 283 -55.66 -11.14 6.62
N MET A 284 -55.32 -12.42 6.58
CA MET A 284 -56.28 -13.48 6.33
C MET A 284 -57.18 -13.62 7.56
N ASP A 285 -58.44 -13.23 7.43
CA ASP A 285 -59.51 -13.55 8.38
C ASP A 285 -59.73 -15.07 8.40
N HIS A 286 -59.30 -15.71 9.48
CA HIS A 286 -59.74 -17.05 9.83
C HIS A 286 -61.15 -16.94 10.44
N HIS A 287 -62.20 -17.14 9.64
CA HIS A 287 -63.52 -17.47 10.13
C HIS A 287 -63.62 -18.97 10.31
N SER A 288 -63.83 -19.32 11.58
CA SER A 288 -64.24 -20.66 12.03
C SER A 288 -65.61 -21.07 11.40
N LYS A 289 -65.63 -22.28 10.96
CA LYS A 289 -66.83 -23.18 11.16
C LYS A 289 -66.33 -24.61 11.18
#